data_3e75b2778dc8aa213e1a329052122ac0
#
_entry.id   3e75b2778dc8aa213e1a329052122ac0
#
_cell.length_a   1.000
_cell.length_b   1.000
_cell.length_c   1.000
_cell.angle_alpha   90.00
_cell.angle_beta   90.00
_cell.angle_gamma   90.00
#
_symmetry.space_group_name_H-M   'P 1'
#
loop_
_entity.id
_entity.type
_entity.pdbx_description
1 polymer ?
#
loop_
_entity_poly.entity_id
_entity_poly.type
_entity_poly.pdbx_seq_one_letter_code
_entity_poly.pdbx_strand_id
1 'polypeptide(L)'
;MARFGPVVTAMVTPFDDDLGVDYDVAVSLARWLADHGSSGLVLAGTTGESPTLTDDEKIELFRTVAEAVTVPVLAGVGSADTRHSIELVRAAAATGVAAMLVVTPYYSRPSQAGLFAHFSAVAGASELPVVIYDIPPRTGRKVATDTLVALAREIPNVVAVKDAAANPPEAARLLARTPASFELYSGDDAYTLPLLAVGAVGVISVASHWAGAETTAMIAAFEKGDVAGARAHHRTLLPSFAFEASEEAPNPLPTKAMMRVLGHPVGQCRPPMGPAPAGLEDEARRVHAELQDGAR
;
A
#
# COMPACT_ATOMS: atom_id res chain seq x y z
N MET A 1 -16.53 10.26 -1.43
CA MET A 1 -16.05 8.99 -0.83
C MET A 1 -14.80 8.58 -1.58
N ALA A 2 -13.78 8.08 -0.89
CA ALA A 2 -12.54 7.57 -1.48
C ALA A 2 -12.82 6.42 -2.46
N ARG A 3 -12.23 6.45 -3.65
CA ARG A 3 -12.48 5.50 -4.76
C ARG A 3 -12.29 4.03 -4.37
N PHE A 4 -11.25 3.76 -3.58
CA PHE A 4 -10.90 2.41 -3.12
C PHE A 4 -11.21 2.21 -1.63
N GLY A 5 -11.96 3.14 -1.02
CA GLY A 5 -12.22 3.19 0.41
C GLY A 5 -11.10 3.90 1.19
N PRO A 6 -11.33 4.22 2.48
CA PRO A 6 -10.41 5.02 3.28
C PRO A 6 -9.17 4.24 3.78
N VAL A 7 -9.26 2.91 3.94
CA VAL A 7 -8.16 2.06 4.40
C VAL A 7 -7.93 0.94 3.39
N VAL A 8 -6.85 1.04 2.64
CA VAL A 8 -6.44 0.02 1.67
C VAL A 8 -5.21 -0.69 2.23
N THR A 9 -5.26 -1.99 2.44
CA THR A 9 -4.13 -2.73 3.03
C THR A 9 -3.15 -3.19 1.96
N ALA A 10 -1.89 -2.79 2.09
CA ALA A 10 -0.78 -3.29 1.27
C ALA A 10 -0.40 -4.70 1.76
N MET A 11 -1.13 -5.71 1.31
CA MET A 11 -1.11 -7.07 1.82
C MET A 11 0.24 -7.75 1.63
N VAL A 12 0.73 -8.46 2.66
CA VAL A 12 1.87 -9.38 2.54
C VAL A 12 1.51 -10.53 1.60
N THR A 13 2.50 -11.07 0.89
CA THR A 13 2.34 -12.31 0.14
C THR A 13 2.71 -13.49 1.06
N PRO A 14 1.77 -14.37 1.38
CA PRO A 14 2.07 -15.59 2.13
C PRO A 14 2.95 -16.54 1.33
N PHE A 15 3.91 -17.16 2.01
CA PHE A 15 4.76 -18.19 1.45
C PHE A 15 4.68 -19.46 2.31
N ASP A 16 4.80 -20.61 1.67
CA ASP A 16 4.96 -21.90 2.33
C ASP A 16 6.40 -22.11 2.85
N ASP A 17 6.68 -23.29 3.41
CA ASP A 17 8.00 -23.65 3.96
C ASP A 17 9.10 -23.75 2.88
N ASP A 18 8.72 -23.98 1.62
CA ASP A 18 9.62 -24.02 0.47
C ASP A 18 9.74 -22.63 -0.22
N LEU A 19 9.15 -21.61 0.38
CA LEU A 19 9.06 -20.24 -0.15
C LEU A 19 8.23 -20.13 -1.45
N GLY A 20 7.38 -21.09 -1.76
CA GLY A 20 6.33 -20.98 -2.79
C GLY A 20 5.22 -20.02 -2.33
N VAL A 21 4.49 -19.39 -3.26
CA VAL A 21 3.32 -18.58 -2.89
C VAL A 21 2.19 -19.49 -2.40
N ASP A 22 1.73 -19.26 -1.17
CA ASP A 22 0.58 -19.96 -0.60
C ASP A 22 -0.72 -19.19 -0.93
N TYR A 23 -1.36 -19.57 -2.01
CA TYR A 23 -2.57 -18.90 -2.50
C TYR A 23 -3.78 -19.12 -1.58
N ASP A 24 -3.88 -20.27 -0.91
CA ASP A 24 -4.98 -20.55 0.03
C ASP A 24 -4.89 -19.68 1.27
N VAL A 25 -3.69 -19.52 1.81
CA VAL A 25 -3.43 -18.58 2.91
C VAL A 25 -3.63 -17.14 2.45
N ALA A 26 -3.24 -16.79 1.21
CA ALA A 26 -3.48 -15.45 0.66
C ALA A 26 -4.97 -15.12 0.58
N VAL A 27 -5.81 -16.04 0.13
CA VAL A 27 -7.28 -15.90 0.13
C VAL A 27 -7.84 -15.74 1.54
N SER A 28 -7.40 -16.61 2.47
CA SER A 28 -7.84 -16.57 3.87
C SER A 28 -7.48 -15.22 4.52
N LEU A 29 -6.24 -14.76 4.32
CA LEU A 29 -5.78 -13.47 4.83
C LEU A 29 -6.54 -12.30 4.20
N ALA A 30 -6.77 -12.33 2.89
CA ALA A 30 -7.50 -11.26 2.19
C ALA A 30 -8.93 -11.10 2.72
N ARG A 31 -9.64 -12.19 2.95
CA ARG A 31 -10.99 -12.18 3.56
C ARG A 31 -10.92 -11.64 4.99
N TRP A 32 -9.98 -12.12 5.78
CA TRP A 32 -9.81 -11.64 7.15
C TRP A 32 -9.54 -10.12 7.19
N LEU A 33 -8.66 -9.60 6.34
CA LEU A 33 -8.36 -8.17 6.23
C LEU A 33 -9.61 -7.36 5.86
N ALA A 34 -10.40 -7.83 4.89
CA ALA A 34 -11.66 -7.18 4.51
C ALA A 34 -12.65 -7.11 5.67
N ASP A 35 -12.74 -8.17 6.49
CA ASP A 35 -13.62 -8.23 7.67
C ASP A 35 -13.08 -7.41 8.86
N HIS A 36 -11.79 -7.01 8.84
CA HIS A 36 -11.10 -6.30 9.93
C HIS A 36 -10.68 -4.87 9.59
N GLY A 37 -11.46 -4.20 8.72
CA GLY A 37 -11.32 -2.76 8.47
C GLY A 37 -10.65 -2.37 7.17
N SER A 38 -10.18 -3.33 6.37
CA SER A 38 -9.67 -3.02 5.03
C SER A 38 -10.80 -2.81 4.05
N SER A 39 -10.91 -1.63 3.48
CA SER A 39 -11.88 -1.30 2.42
C SER A 39 -11.34 -1.56 1.01
N GLY A 40 -10.10 -1.98 0.89
CA GLY A 40 -9.43 -2.39 -0.34
C GLY A 40 -8.11 -3.08 -0.04
N LEU A 41 -7.53 -3.75 -1.02
CA LEU A 41 -6.26 -4.47 -0.89
C LEU A 41 -5.31 -4.09 -2.02
N VAL A 42 -4.01 -3.96 -1.72
CA VAL A 42 -2.95 -3.94 -2.73
C VAL A 42 -2.19 -5.25 -2.66
N LEU A 43 -2.06 -5.95 -3.77
CA LEU A 43 -1.28 -7.17 -3.89
C LEU A 43 0.05 -6.91 -4.62
N ALA A 44 1.07 -7.68 -4.30
CA ALA A 44 2.40 -7.56 -4.89
C ALA A 44 2.93 -6.11 -4.92
N GLY A 45 2.63 -5.33 -3.87
CA GLY A 45 3.33 -4.07 -3.59
C GLY A 45 4.68 -4.33 -2.92
N THR A 46 5.29 -3.30 -2.29
CA THR A 46 6.53 -3.45 -1.51
C THR A 46 6.36 -4.46 -0.38
N THR A 47 5.26 -4.31 0.39
CA THR A 47 4.92 -5.21 1.51
C THR A 47 4.61 -6.63 1.03
N GLY A 48 4.08 -6.79 -0.17
CA GLY A 48 3.85 -8.06 -0.84
C GLY A 48 5.08 -8.65 -1.54
N GLU A 49 6.27 -8.11 -1.28
CA GLU A 49 7.56 -8.62 -1.79
C GLU A 49 7.63 -8.70 -3.33
N SER A 50 6.99 -7.74 -4.04
CA SER A 50 6.93 -7.71 -5.50
C SER A 50 8.25 -8.03 -6.24
N PRO A 51 9.44 -7.54 -5.80
CA PRO A 51 10.69 -7.82 -6.50
C PRO A 51 11.13 -9.29 -6.49
N THR A 52 10.59 -10.11 -5.58
CA THR A 52 10.96 -11.53 -5.44
C THR A 52 9.88 -12.47 -6.00
N LEU A 53 8.79 -11.94 -6.50
CA LEU A 53 7.74 -12.70 -7.17
C LEU A 53 7.99 -12.74 -8.68
N THR A 54 7.77 -13.90 -9.29
CA THR A 54 7.67 -14.01 -10.74
C THR A 54 6.38 -13.35 -11.25
N ASP A 55 6.31 -13.06 -12.55
CA ASP A 55 5.09 -12.50 -13.12
C ASP A 55 3.92 -13.50 -13.05
N ASP A 56 4.18 -14.79 -13.26
CA ASP A 56 3.16 -15.84 -13.14
C ASP A 56 2.60 -15.90 -11.72
N GLU A 57 3.46 -15.83 -10.69
CA GLU A 57 3.03 -15.78 -9.28
C GLU A 57 2.16 -14.55 -8.99
N LYS A 58 2.53 -13.37 -9.52
CA LYS A 58 1.73 -12.15 -9.37
C LYS A 58 0.37 -12.29 -10.03
N ILE A 59 0.33 -12.76 -11.27
CA ILE A 59 -0.92 -12.89 -12.03
C ILE A 59 -1.87 -13.89 -11.36
N GLU A 60 -1.34 -15.01 -10.88
CA GLU A 60 -2.15 -15.99 -10.15
C GLU A 60 -2.64 -15.44 -8.82
N LEU A 61 -1.78 -14.72 -8.06
CA LEU A 61 -2.16 -14.05 -6.81
C LEU A 61 -3.28 -13.01 -7.04
N PHE A 62 -3.17 -12.20 -8.10
CA PHE A 62 -4.19 -11.22 -8.44
C PHE A 62 -5.53 -11.87 -8.73
N ARG A 63 -5.55 -12.92 -9.59
CA ARG A 63 -6.77 -13.64 -9.95
C ARG A 63 -7.42 -14.28 -8.72
N THR A 64 -6.66 -15.08 -7.98
CA THR A 64 -7.15 -15.87 -6.86
C THR A 64 -7.74 -14.99 -5.76
N VAL A 65 -7.09 -13.87 -5.43
CA VAL A 65 -7.60 -12.96 -4.41
C VAL A 65 -8.76 -12.11 -4.94
N ALA A 66 -8.69 -11.59 -6.18
CA ALA A 66 -9.78 -10.78 -6.73
C ALA A 66 -11.10 -11.56 -6.84
N GLU A 67 -11.04 -12.87 -7.12
CA GLU A 67 -12.21 -13.75 -7.13
C GLU A 67 -12.76 -14.05 -5.73
N ALA A 68 -11.92 -13.91 -4.69
CA ALA A 68 -12.24 -14.36 -3.34
C ALA A 68 -12.83 -13.27 -2.42
N VAL A 69 -12.69 -11.98 -2.77
CA VAL A 69 -13.12 -10.84 -1.95
C VAL A 69 -14.05 -9.91 -2.72
N THR A 70 -14.83 -9.11 -2.00
CA THR A 70 -15.73 -8.09 -2.59
C THR A 70 -15.15 -6.69 -2.57
N VAL A 71 -14.10 -6.46 -1.78
CA VAL A 71 -13.39 -5.17 -1.74
C VAL A 71 -12.50 -5.01 -2.98
N PRO A 72 -12.26 -3.78 -3.47
CA PRO A 72 -11.40 -3.56 -4.62
C PRO A 72 -9.97 -4.05 -4.37
N VAL A 73 -9.43 -4.77 -5.34
CA VAL A 73 -8.05 -5.25 -5.35
C VAL A 73 -7.23 -4.42 -6.33
N LEU A 74 -6.11 -3.89 -5.89
CA LEU A 74 -5.16 -3.14 -6.69
C LEU A 74 -3.92 -4.00 -6.94
N ALA A 75 -3.53 -4.14 -8.21
CA ALA A 75 -2.36 -4.92 -8.61
C ALA A 75 -1.08 -4.07 -8.60
N GLY A 76 -0.06 -4.49 -7.87
CA GLY A 76 1.28 -3.91 -7.92
C GLY A 76 2.02 -4.35 -9.18
N VAL A 77 2.03 -3.48 -10.20
CA VAL A 77 2.55 -3.79 -11.55
C VAL A 77 3.74 -2.92 -11.97
N GLY A 78 4.16 -1.97 -11.13
CA GLY A 78 5.30 -1.10 -11.42
C GLY A 78 6.64 -1.83 -11.30
N SER A 79 7.54 -1.55 -12.22
CA SER A 79 8.94 -1.99 -12.20
C SER A 79 9.89 -0.88 -12.63
N ALA A 80 11.20 -1.15 -12.62
CA ALA A 80 12.21 -0.23 -13.14
C ALA A 80 12.23 -0.16 -14.68
N ASP A 81 11.58 -1.10 -15.36
CA ASP A 81 11.47 -1.19 -16.82
C ASP A 81 10.05 -0.88 -17.30
N THR A 82 9.92 0.10 -18.19
CA THR A 82 8.63 0.52 -18.77
C THR A 82 7.97 -0.60 -19.56
N ARG A 83 8.72 -1.33 -20.38
CA ARG A 83 8.18 -2.42 -21.21
C ARG A 83 7.64 -3.55 -20.34
N HIS A 84 8.41 -3.99 -19.36
CA HIS A 84 7.97 -5.01 -18.41
C HIS A 84 6.71 -4.55 -17.63
N SER A 85 6.67 -3.29 -17.17
CA SER A 85 5.47 -2.76 -16.51
C SER A 85 4.23 -2.79 -17.41
N ILE A 86 4.38 -2.47 -18.71
CA ILE A 86 3.29 -2.54 -19.70
C ILE A 86 2.80 -3.99 -19.88
N GLU A 87 3.71 -4.94 -20.01
CA GLU A 87 3.39 -6.36 -20.15
C GLU A 87 2.60 -6.86 -18.93
N LEU A 88 3.07 -6.51 -17.73
CA LEU A 88 2.42 -6.90 -16.47
C LEU A 88 1.04 -6.24 -16.29
N VAL A 89 0.89 -4.95 -16.65
CA VAL A 89 -0.42 -4.27 -16.67
C VAL A 89 -1.43 -5.01 -17.55
N ARG A 90 -1.04 -5.38 -18.77
CA ARG A 90 -1.91 -6.11 -19.70
C ARG A 90 -2.35 -7.46 -19.15
N ALA A 91 -1.43 -8.19 -18.54
CA ALA A 91 -1.73 -9.47 -17.92
C ALA A 91 -2.63 -9.32 -16.69
N ALA A 92 -2.32 -8.35 -15.81
CA ALA A 92 -3.10 -8.08 -14.61
C ALA A 92 -4.53 -7.60 -14.92
N ALA A 93 -4.74 -6.85 -16.00
CA ALA A 93 -6.07 -6.37 -16.39
C ALA A 93 -7.08 -7.50 -16.68
N ALA A 94 -6.61 -8.70 -16.98
CA ALA A 94 -7.45 -9.88 -17.23
C ALA A 94 -7.76 -10.70 -15.95
N THR A 95 -7.30 -10.27 -14.76
CA THR A 95 -7.43 -11.06 -13.51
C THR A 95 -8.59 -10.64 -12.61
N GLY A 96 -9.36 -9.62 -12.99
CA GLY A 96 -10.46 -9.11 -12.17
C GLY A 96 -10.07 -8.03 -11.16
N VAL A 97 -8.83 -7.56 -11.17
CA VAL A 97 -8.41 -6.44 -10.31
C VAL A 97 -9.10 -5.13 -10.68
N ALA A 98 -9.32 -4.26 -9.69
CA ALA A 98 -10.04 -3.00 -9.86
C ALA A 98 -9.15 -1.84 -10.32
N ALA A 99 -7.84 -1.91 -10.09
CA ALA A 99 -6.89 -0.84 -10.42
C ALA A 99 -5.44 -1.36 -10.44
N MET A 100 -4.55 -0.51 -10.96
CA MET A 100 -3.10 -0.74 -10.98
C MET A 100 -2.39 0.18 -9.98
N LEU A 101 -1.45 -0.35 -9.21
CA LEU A 101 -0.50 0.43 -8.41
C LEU A 101 0.85 0.41 -9.12
N VAL A 102 1.33 1.58 -9.54
CA VAL A 102 2.55 1.72 -10.33
C VAL A 102 3.59 2.50 -9.53
N VAL A 103 4.61 1.81 -9.01
CA VAL A 103 5.69 2.45 -8.28
C VAL A 103 6.61 3.25 -9.21
N THR A 104 7.14 4.36 -8.72
CA THR A 104 8.19 5.13 -9.41
C THR A 104 9.35 4.20 -9.79
N PRO A 105 9.82 4.20 -11.06
CA PRO A 105 10.99 3.43 -11.45
C PRO A 105 12.18 3.68 -10.52
N TYR A 106 12.66 2.61 -9.91
CA TYR A 106 13.71 2.63 -8.90
C TYR A 106 15.09 2.38 -9.51
N TYR A 107 16.14 2.63 -8.73
CA TYR A 107 17.55 2.39 -9.05
C TYR A 107 18.13 3.34 -10.11
N SER A 108 17.56 3.38 -11.33
CA SER A 108 18.07 4.18 -12.47
C SER A 108 17.87 5.70 -12.34
N ARG A 109 16.99 6.14 -11.42
CA ARG A 109 16.68 7.54 -11.11
C ARG A 109 16.38 8.39 -12.36
N PRO A 110 15.33 8.06 -13.14
CA PRO A 110 15.03 8.74 -14.40
C PRO A 110 14.71 10.24 -14.21
N SER A 111 14.84 11.02 -15.27
CA SER A 111 14.42 12.43 -15.29
C SER A 111 12.90 12.57 -15.12
N GLN A 112 12.41 13.77 -14.79
CA GLN A 112 10.96 14.01 -14.67
C GLN A 112 10.23 13.76 -16.00
N ALA A 113 10.84 14.14 -17.14
CA ALA A 113 10.31 13.80 -18.46
C ALA A 113 10.26 12.28 -18.71
N GLY A 114 11.28 11.54 -18.24
CA GLY A 114 11.29 10.08 -18.29
C GLY A 114 10.21 9.45 -17.40
N LEU A 115 9.97 10.00 -16.20
CA LEU A 115 8.88 9.58 -15.33
C LEU A 115 7.50 9.82 -15.97
N PHE A 116 7.29 11.01 -16.55
CA PHE A 116 6.05 11.30 -17.25
C PHE A 116 5.82 10.31 -18.40
N ALA A 117 6.83 10.08 -19.26
CA ALA A 117 6.73 9.13 -20.37
C ALA A 117 6.47 7.69 -19.88
N HIS A 118 7.15 7.26 -18.80
CA HIS A 118 6.94 5.94 -18.20
C HIS A 118 5.50 5.76 -17.72
N PHE A 119 5.02 6.65 -16.85
CA PHE A 119 3.67 6.53 -16.29
C PHE A 119 2.59 6.66 -17.35
N SER A 120 2.76 7.54 -18.35
CA SER A 120 1.83 7.67 -19.50
C SER A 120 1.76 6.37 -20.30
N ALA A 121 2.90 5.76 -20.61
CA ALA A 121 2.94 4.52 -21.37
C ALA A 121 2.34 3.33 -20.60
N VAL A 122 2.64 3.25 -19.29
CA VAL A 122 2.11 2.19 -18.41
C VAL A 122 0.59 2.36 -18.23
N ALA A 123 0.12 3.58 -17.97
CA ALA A 123 -1.30 3.87 -17.86
C ALA A 123 -2.07 3.59 -19.17
N GLY A 124 -1.46 3.88 -20.31
CA GLY A 124 -2.06 3.61 -21.63
C GLY A 124 -2.13 2.11 -22.00
N ALA A 125 -1.62 1.21 -21.16
CA ALA A 125 -1.63 -0.24 -21.43
C ALA A 125 -2.97 -0.93 -21.07
N SER A 126 -3.86 -0.26 -20.30
CA SER A 126 -5.21 -0.73 -19.97
C SER A 126 -6.14 0.44 -19.67
N GLU A 127 -7.45 0.19 -19.65
CA GLU A 127 -8.47 1.18 -19.26
C GLU A 127 -8.66 1.28 -17.74
N LEU A 128 -8.04 0.38 -16.96
CA LEU A 128 -8.19 0.36 -15.51
C LEU A 128 -7.56 1.58 -14.84
N PRO A 129 -8.12 2.05 -13.71
CA PRO A 129 -7.56 3.13 -12.93
C PRO A 129 -6.11 2.86 -12.51
N VAL A 130 -5.28 3.89 -12.54
CA VAL A 130 -3.87 3.85 -12.14
C VAL A 130 -3.65 4.72 -10.92
N VAL A 131 -3.02 4.16 -9.90
CA VAL A 131 -2.50 4.84 -8.72
C VAL A 131 -0.98 4.91 -8.86
N ILE A 132 -0.42 6.10 -8.96
CA ILE A 132 1.04 6.31 -8.94
C ILE A 132 1.54 6.10 -7.51
N TYR A 133 2.65 5.39 -7.34
CA TYR A 133 3.27 5.21 -6.04
C TYR A 133 4.61 5.94 -5.96
N ASP A 134 4.63 7.02 -5.19
CA ASP A 134 5.81 7.86 -4.96
C ASP A 134 6.41 7.58 -3.59
N ILE A 135 7.55 6.87 -3.58
CA ILE A 135 8.29 6.49 -2.35
C ILE A 135 9.79 6.77 -2.51
N PRO A 136 10.22 8.03 -2.43
CA PRO A 136 11.60 8.43 -2.65
C PRO A 136 12.66 7.70 -1.81
N PRO A 137 12.39 7.34 -0.51
CA PRO A 137 13.36 6.62 0.30
C PRO A 137 13.74 5.24 -0.26
N ARG A 138 12.83 4.60 -1.00
CA ARG A 138 13.08 3.28 -1.63
C ARG A 138 13.50 3.38 -3.09
N THR A 139 12.93 4.31 -3.83
CA THR A 139 13.19 4.43 -5.29
C THR A 139 14.41 5.29 -5.61
N GLY A 140 14.85 6.12 -4.66
CA GLY A 140 15.90 7.10 -4.88
C GLY A 140 15.49 8.26 -5.81
N ARG A 141 14.20 8.33 -6.20
CA ARG A 141 13.67 9.37 -7.10
C ARG A 141 12.26 9.79 -6.67
N LYS A 142 12.08 11.07 -6.38
CA LYS A 142 10.78 11.72 -6.15
C LYS A 142 10.12 12.04 -7.50
N VAL A 143 8.82 11.81 -7.61
CA VAL A 143 8.01 12.38 -8.70
C VAL A 143 7.69 13.83 -8.33
N ALA A 144 8.17 14.79 -9.11
CA ALA A 144 7.94 16.20 -8.83
C ALA A 144 6.44 16.55 -8.90
N THR A 145 6.00 17.51 -8.08
CA THR A 145 4.60 17.97 -8.08
C THR A 145 4.10 18.35 -9.48
N ASP A 146 4.91 19.05 -10.28
CA ASP A 146 4.54 19.42 -11.65
C ASP A 146 4.31 18.20 -12.55
N THR A 147 5.11 17.16 -12.39
CA THR A 147 4.97 15.89 -13.13
C THR A 147 3.68 15.17 -12.72
N LEU A 148 3.37 15.09 -11.42
CA LEU A 148 2.12 14.49 -10.94
C LEU A 148 0.90 15.28 -11.41
N VAL A 149 0.96 16.62 -11.39
CA VAL A 149 -0.11 17.49 -11.91
C VAL A 149 -0.36 17.26 -13.39
N ALA A 150 0.72 17.17 -14.20
CA ALA A 150 0.61 16.88 -15.63
C ALA A 150 -0.02 15.51 -15.87
N LEU A 151 0.44 14.46 -15.19
CA LEU A 151 -0.12 13.11 -15.28
C LEU A 151 -1.62 13.09 -14.92
N ALA A 152 -2.00 13.73 -13.79
CA ALA A 152 -3.40 13.78 -13.36
C ALA A 152 -4.32 14.54 -14.31
N ARG A 153 -3.80 15.49 -15.09
CA ARG A 153 -4.58 16.29 -16.03
C ARG A 153 -4.64 15.72 -17.44
N GLU A 154 -3.55 15.09 -17.88
CA GLU A 154 -3.38 14.66 -19.27
C GLU A 154 -3.71 13.18 -19.48
N ILE A 155 -3.63 12.35 -18.42
CA ILE A 155 -3.83 10.90 -18.51
C ILE A 155 -5.11 10.53 -17.73
N PRO A 156 -6.24 10.29 -18.41
CA PRO A 156 -7.56 10.21 -17.78
C PRO A 156 -7.70 9.09 -16.72
N ASN A 157 -6.99 7.98 -16.88
CA ASN A 157 -7.02 6.85 -15.94
C ASN A 157 -5.95 6.93 -14.85
N VAL A 158 -5.11 7.95 -14.79
CA VAL A 158 -4.28 8.27 -13.62
C VAL A 158 -5.15 9.01 -12.61
N VAL A 159 -5.70 8.27 -11.65
CA VAL A 159 -6.77 8.75 -10.76
C VAL A 159 -6.31 9.11 -9.37
N ALA A 160 -5.13 8.64 -8.96
CA ALA A 160 -4.65 8.86 -7.59
C ALA A 160 -3.12 8.76 -7.48
N VAL A 161 -2.63 9.22 -6.35
CA VAL A 161 -1.27 8.97 -5.88
C VAL A 161 -1.27 8.32 -4.50
N LYS A 162 -0.45 7.27 -4.30
CA LYS A 162 0.01 6.81 -2.99
C LYS A 162 1.27 7.61 -2.66
N ASP A 163 1.15 8.57 -1.74
CA ASP A 163 2.25 9.47 -1.35
C ASP A 163 2.94 8.97 -0.09
N ALA A 164 4.15 8.44 -0.25
CA ALA A 164 5.06 8.06 0.82
C ALA A 164 6.32 8.95 0.86
N ALA A 165 6.19 10.20 0.40
CA ALA A 165 7.27 11.20 0.45
C ALA A 165 7.28 12.00 1.76
N ALA A 166 6.27 11.82 2.63
CA ALA A 166 6.17 12.41 3.95
C ALA A 166 6.26 13.96 3.96
N ASN A 167 5.61 14.63 2.98
CA ASN A 167 5.65 16.09 2.83
C ASN A 167 4.24 16.70 2.69
N PRO A 168 3.48 16.89 3.77
CA PRO A 168 2.14 17.45 3.71
C PRO A 168 2.02 18.82 3.00
N PRO A 169 2.96 19.79 3.15
CA PRO A 169 2.93 21.04 2.38
C PRO A 169 3.02 20.81 0.86
N GLU A 170 3.75 19.81 0.40
CA GLU A 170 3.84 19.46 -1.03
C GLU A 170 2.57 18.74 -1.51
N ALA A 171 2.01 17.85 -0.70
CA ALA A 171 0.73 17.20 -0.94
C ALA A 171 -0.41 18.23 -1.09
N ALA A 172 -0.46 19.26 -0.23
CA ALA A 172 -1.41 20.36 -0.35
C ALA A 172 -1.27 21.12 -1.68
N ARG A 173 -0.03 21.42 -2.12
CA ARG A 173 0.24 22.05 -3.42
C ARG A 173 -0.16 21.17 -4.60
N LEU A 174 0.01 19.86 -4.48
CA LEU A 174 -0.43 18.90 -5.49
C LEU A 174 -1.95 18.92 -5.63
N LEU A 175 -2.68 18.72 -4.54
CA LEU A 175 -4.14 18.66 -4.54
C LEU A 175 -4.79 19.98 -5.00
N ALA A 176 -4.22 21.14 -4.67
CA ALA A 176 -4.68 22.42 -5.13
C ALA A 176 -4.59 22.62 -6.67
N ARG A 177 -3.81 21.78 -7.36
CA ARG A 177 -3.50 21.92 -8.79
C ARG A 177 -4.00 20.76 -9.64
N THR A 178 -4.44 19.68 -9.02
CA THR A 178 -5.02 18.51 -9.72
C THR A 178 -6.52 18.64 -9.89
N PRO A 179 -7.16 17.87 -10.80
CA PRO A 179 -8.61 17.79 -10.87
C PRO A 179 -9.21 17.35 -9.53
N ALA A 180 -10.42 17.82 -9.19
CA ALA A 180 -11.12 17.45 -7.95
C ALA A 180 -11.40 15.94 -7.82
N SER A 181 -11.36 15.20 -8.92
CA SER A 181 -11.50 13.74 -8.97
C SER A 181 -10.18 12.97 -8.72
N PHE A 182 -9.05 13.67 -8.65
CA PHE A 182 -7.75 13.06 -8.36
C PHE A 182 -7.59 12.91 -6.85
N GLU A 183 -7.24 11.71 -6.41
CA GLU A 183 -7.16 11.37 -4.99
C GLU A 183 -5.70 11.22 -4.52
N LEU A 184 -5.46 11.53 -3.25
CA LEU A 184 -4.20 11.27 -2.56
C LEU A 184 -4.47 10.33 -1.40
N TYR A 185 -3.78 9.20 -1.39
CA TYR A 185 -3.70 8.28 -0.26
C TYR A 185 -2.34 8.45 0.43
N SER A 186 -2.34 8.47 1.76
CA SER A 186 -1.08 8.31 2.47
C SER A 186 -0.45 6.97 2.13
N GLY A 187 0.85 6.97 1.86
CA GLY A 187 1.64 5.75 1.66
C GLY A 187 2.46 5.38 2.90
N ASP A 188 2.30 6.15 3.97
CA ASP A 188 2.98 6.01 5.26
C ASP A 188 1.93 6.18 6.37
N ASP A 189 1.81 5.18 7.22
CA ASP A 189 0.76 5.11 8.25
C ASP A 189 0.83 6.28 9.23
N ALA A 190 2.03 6.68 9.67
CA ALA A 190 2.24 7.78 10.59
C ALA A 190 1.85 9.16 9.99
N TYR A 191 1.90 9.29 8.66
CA TYR A 191 1.52 10.52 7.97
C TYR A 191 0.04 10.56 7.56
N THR A 192 -0.75 9.55 7.88
CA THR A 192 -2.17 9.50 7.50
C THR A 192 -2.92 10.72 8.02
N LEU A 193 -2.92 10.96 9.33
CA LEU A 193 -3.64 12.11 9.91
C LEU A 193 -3.13 13.47 9.42
N PRO A 194 -1.82 13.74 9.34
CA PRO A 194 -1.29 14.96 8.71
C PRO A 194 -1.72 15.15 7.25
N LEU A 195 -1.80 14.10 6.46
CA LEU A 195 -2.20 14.17 5.06
C LEU A 195 -3.73 14.34 4.90
N LEU A 196 -4.55 13.72 5.75
CA LEU A 196 -5.98 14.01 5.82
C LEU A 196 -6.26 15.50 6.05
N ALA A 197 -5.46 16.16 6.91
CA ALA A 197 -5.61 17.59 7.20
C ALA A 197 -5.35 18.49 5.97
N VAL A 198 -4.68 18.01 4.94
CA VAL A 198 -4.42 18.73 3.68
C VAL A 198 -5.20 18.18 2.49
N GLY A 199 -6.12 17.22 2.71
CA GLY A 199 -7.05 16.73 1.68
C GLY A 199 -6.81 15.32 1.16
N ALA A 200 -5.95 14.51 1.79
CA ALA A 200 -5.89 13.08 1.50
C ALA A 200 -7.24 12.41 1.81
N VAL A 201 -7.56 11.35 1.09
CA VAL A 201 -8.85 10.63 1.22
C VAL A 201 -8.75 9.36 2.06
N GLY A 202 -7.52 8.94 2.42
CA GLY A 202 -7.28 7.71 3.16
C GLY A 202 -5.80 7.31 3.15
N VAL A 203 -5.55 6.02 3.38
CA VAL A 203 -4.23 5.42 3.47
C VAL A 203 -4.14 4.11 2.69
N ILE A 204 -3.00 3.87 2.05
CA ILE A 204 -2.59 2.54 1.59
C ILE A 204 -1.54 2.03 2.59
N SER A 205 -2.01 1.31 3.58
CA SER A 205 -1.44 1.06 4.90
C SER A 205 -0.67 -0.26 4.98
N VAL A 206 0.29 -0.32 5.89
CA VAL A 206 0.93 -1.55 6.38
C VAL A 206 0.31 -1.96 7.72
N ALA A 207 0.20 -1.04 8.67
CA ALA A 207 -0.31 -1.32 10.02
C ALA A 207 -1.77 -1.81 10.02
N SER A 208 -2.54 -1.53 8.96
CA SER A 208 -3.91 -2.04 8.82
C SER A 208 -4.03 -3.57 8.76
N HIS A 209 -2.91 -4.30 8.65
CA HIS A 209 -2.92 -5.75 8.84
C HIS A 209 -3.40 -6.17 10.24
N TRP A 210 -3.20 -5.35 11.27
CA TRP A 210 -3.59 -5.65 12.66
C TRP A 210 -4.33 -4.51 13.35
N ALA A 211 -4.31 -3.32 12.75
CA ALA A 211 -4.90 -2.09 13.28
C ALA A 211 -5.89 -1.44 12.29
N GLY A 212 -6.52 -2.24 11.42
CA GLY A 212 -7.42 -1.75 10.38
C GLY A 212 -8.67 -1.07 10.93
N ALA A 213 -9.25 -1.62 11.99
CA ALA A 213 -10.42 -1.05 12.65
C ALA A 213 -10.11 0.31 13.30
N GLU A 214 -8.98 0.42 14.01
CA GLU A 214 -8.53 1.65 14.67
C GLU A 214 -8.15 2.73 13.66
N THR A 215 -7.51 2.34 12.54
CA THR A 215 -7.20 3.25 11.43
C THR A 215 -8.48 3.77 10.79
N THR A 216 -9.46 2.90 10.58
CA THR A 216 -10.79 3.30 10.08
C THR A 216 -11.49 4.25 11.05
N ALA A 217 -11.43 3.99 12.36
CA ALA A 217 -12.00 4.86 13.38
C ALA A 217 -11.34 6.24 13.40
N MET A 218 -10.01 6.30 13.26
CA MET A 218 -9.25 7.55 13.16
C MET A 218 -9.73 8.40 11.97
N ILE A 219 -9.80 7.80 10.78
CA ILE A 219 -10.23 8.49 9.57
C ILE A 219 -11.67 8.97 9.70
N ALA A 220 -12.56 8.08 10.16
CA ALA A 220 -13.98 8.41 10.35
C ALA A 220 -14.21 9.53 11.36
N ALA A 221 -13.45 9.58 12.45
CA ALA A 221 -13.49 10.68 13.41
C ALA A 221 -13.08 12.01 12.75
N PHE A 222 -11.98 12.00 11.99
CA PHE A 222 -11.50 13.17 11.26
C PHE A 222 -12.54 13.69 10.25
N GLU A 223 -13.12 12.80 9.43
CA GLU A 223 -14.16 13.16 8.44
C GLU A 223 -15.43 13.76 9.07
N LYS A 224 -15.77 13.33 10.28
CA LYS A 224 -16.90 13.89 11.05
C LYS A 224 -16.58 15.22 11.75
N GLY A 225 -15.33 15.72 11.63
CA GLY A 225 -14.86 16.93 12.31
C GLY A 225 -14.46 16.71 13.76
N ASP A 226 -14.45 15.48 14.26
CA ASP A 226 -13.94 15.12 15.59
C ASP A 226 -12.41 15.01 15.55
N VAL A 227 -11.76 16.17 15.49
CA VAL A 227 -10.29 16.24 15.46
C VAL A 227 -9.67 15.73 16.76
N ALA A 228 -10.37 15.88 17.91
CA ALA A 228 -9.87 15.39 19.18
C ALA A 228 -9.87 13.86 19.22
N GLY A 229 -10.97 13.22 18.78
CA GLY A 229 -11.06 11.77 18.62
C GLY A 229 -10.05 11.22 17.62
N ALA A 230 -9.91 11.85 16.44
CA ALA A 230 -8.91 11.44 15.47
C ALA A 230 -7.47 11.48 16.03
N ARG A 231 -7.12 12.49 16.81
CA ARG A 231 -5.82 12.58 17.51
C ARG A 231 -5.67 11.50 18.60
N ALA A 232 -6.76 11.14 19.28
CA ALA A 232 -6.73 10.07 20.29
C ALA A 232 -6.41 8.73 19.60
N HIS A 233 -7.14 8.37 18.54
CA HIS A 233 -6.87 7.17 17.74
C HIS A 233 -5.44 7.16 17.16
N HIS A 234 -4.97 8.30 16.63
CA HIS A 234 -3.60 8.38 16.11
C HIS A 234 -2.56 8.08 17.20
N ARG A 235 -2.74 8.57 18.43
CA ARG A 235 -1.82 8.26 19.55
C ARG A 235 -1.82 6.78 19.93
N THR A 236 -2.99 6.13 19.92
CA THR A 236 -3.12 4.68 20.14
C THR A 236 -2.39 3.87 19.07
N LEU A 237 -2.34 4.37 17.84
CA LEU A 237 -1.68 3.71 16.72
C LEU A 237 -0.15 3.89 16.67
N LEU A 238 0.43 4.86 17.42
CA LEU A 238 1.87 5.15 17.35
C LEU A 238 2.78 3.94 17.59
N PRO A 239 2.53 3.02 18.55
CA PRO A 239 3.33 1.82 18.73
C PRO A 239 3.30 0.92 17.48
N SER A 240 2.13 0.80 16.81
CA SER A 240 1.98 0.04 15.56
C SER A 240 2.79 0.66 14.43
N PHE A 241 2.77 1.99 14.28
CA PHE A 241 3.54 2.70 13.26
C PHE A 241 5.06 2.58 13.48
N ALA A 242 5.50 2.60 14.74
CA ALA A 242 6.91 2.40 15.07
C ALA A 242 7.37 0.95 14.81
N PHE A 243 6.48 -0.03 14.99
CA PHE A 243 6.79 -1.45 14.80
C PHE A 243 6.87 -1.85 13.33
N GLU A 244 6.10 -1.24 12.43
CA GLU A 244 5.95 -1.71 11.04
C GLU A 244 7.23 -1.65 10.19
N ALA A 245 8.21 -0.84 10.57
CA ALA A 245 9.49 -0.77 9.89
C ALA A 245 10.60 -0.17 10.77
N SER A 246 11.72 -0.87 10.85
CA SER A 246 12.98 -0.38 11.43
C SER A 246 14.15 -0.69 10.51
N GLU A 247 15.36 -0.23 10.84
CA GLU A 247 16.57 -0.61 10.10
C GLU A 247 16.92 -2.09 10.31
N GLU A 248 16.67 -2.63 11.51
CA GLU A 248 16.95 -4.03 11.86
C GLU A 248 15.89 -4.98 11.31
N ALA A 249 14.64 -4.53 11.27
CA ALA A 249 13.51 -5.28 10.74
C ALA A 249 12.72 -4.42 9.73
N PRO A 250 13.23 -4.26 8.50
CA PRO A 250 12.50 -3.50 7.49
C PRO A 250 11.20 -4.22 7.09
N ASN A 251 10.15 -3.43 6.75
CA ASN A 251 8.93 -3.98 6.18
C ASN A 251 9.25 -4.84 4.93
N PRO A 252 8.74 -6.12 4.81
CA PRO A 252 7.60 -6.67 5.54
C PRO A 252 7.92 -7.63 6.70
N LEU A 253 9.15 -7.69 7.20
CA LEU A 253 9.52 -8.62 8.30
C LEU A 253 8.60 -8.46 9.54
N PRO A 254 8.39 -7.22 10.08
CA PRO A 254 7.50 -7.03 11.22
C PRO A 254 6.05 -7.41 10.92
N THR A 255 5.57 -7.07 9.71
CA THR A 255 4.20 -7.39 9.30
C THR A 255 3.94 -8.88 9.29
N LYS A 256 4.85 -9.68 8.70
CA LYS A 256 4.72 -11.14 8.71
C LYS A 256 4.85 -11.72 10.12
N ALA A 257 5.74 -11.17 10.97
CA ALA A 257 5.83 -11.57 12.37
C ALA A 257 4.51 -11.32 13.13
N MET A 258 3.91 -10.16 12.95
CA MET A 258 2.61 -9.83 13.54
C MET A 258 1.51 -10.77 13.06
N MET A 259 1.44 -11.04 11.75
CA MET A 259 0.44 -11.95 11.19
C MET A 259 0.57 -13.37 11.76
N ARG A 260 1.78 -13.90 11.94
CA ARG A 260 1.99 -15.20 12.59
C ARG A 260 1.55 -15.19 14.06
N VAL A 261 1.83 -14.12 14.79
CA VAL A 261 1.35 -13.93 16.17
C VAL A 261 -0.18 -13.93 16.25
N LEU A 262 -0.86 -13.38 15.24
CA LEU A 262 -2.31 -13.39 15.12
C LEU A 262 -2.89 -14.71 14.59
N GLY A 263 -2.04 -15.71 14.32
CA GLY A 263 -2.47 -17.05 13.89
C GLY A 263 -2.60 -17.23 12.37
N HIS A 264 -2.10 -16.27 11.57
CA HIS A 264 -2.07 -16.41 10.10
C HIS A 264 -0.73 -17.01 9.66
N PRO A 265 -0.69 -18.17 9.00
CA PRO A 265 0.55 -18.86 8.63
C PRO A 265 1.16 -18.26 7.34
N VAL A 266 1.53 -16.97 7.37
CA VAL A 266 2.05 -16.23 6.20
C VAL A 266 3.50 -16.56 5.84
N GLY A 267 4.14 -17.47 6.55
CA GLY A 267 5.53 -17.89 6.30
C GLY A 267 6.57 -16.82 6.61
N GLN A 268 7.76 -17.01 6.08
CA GLN A 268 8.90 -16.09 6.16
C GLN A 268 8.98 -15.20 4.92
N CYS A 269 9.84 -14.18 4.95
CA CYS A 269 10.15 -13.42 3.74
C CYS A 269 11.13 -14.18 2.85
N ARG A 270 11.03 -13.96 1.53
CA ARG A 270 12.03 -14.45 0.57
C ARG A 270 13.35 -13.65 0.69
N PRO A 271 14.51 -14.27 0.42
CA PRO A 271 15.72 -13.48 0.21
C PRO A 271 15.49 -12.41 -0.90
N PRO A 272 16.09 -11.21 -0.77
CA PRO A 272 17.15 -10.84 0.16
C PRO A 272 16.69 -10.28 1.52
N MET A 273 15.37 -10.31 1.86
CA MET A 273 14.91 -9.73 3.13
C MET A 273 15.50 -10.46 4.36
N GLY A 274 15.86 -11.72 4.19
CA GLY A 274 16.47 -12.52 5.25
C GLY A 274 15.48 -12.99 6.32
N PRO A 275 16.01 -13.71 7.34
CA PRO A 275 15.19 -14.17 8.45
C PRO A 275 14.79 -13.01 9.36
N ALA A 276 13.64 -13.14 10.02
CA ALA A 276 13.21 -12.19 11.03
C ALA A 276 14.22 -12.15 12.20
N PRO A 277 14.55 -10.95 12.74
CA PRO A 277 15.38 -10.84 13.93
C PRO A 277 14.81 -11.62 15.12
N ALA A 278 15.69 -12.13 16.00
CA ALA A 278 15.27 -12.77 17.23
C ALA A 278 14.45 -11.80 18.10
N GLY A 279 13.35 -12.28 18.68
CA GLY A 279 12.47 -11.47 19.54
C GLY A 279 11.44 -10.61 18.80
N LEU A 280 11.44 -10.57 17.47
CA LEU A 280 10.50 -9.74 16.71
C LEU A 280 9.03 -10.15 16.96
N GLU A 281 8.74 -11.44 17.12
CA GLU A 281 7.38 -11.90 17.47
C GLU A 281 6.99 -11.55 18.91
N ASP A 282 7.93 -11.51 19.85
CA ASP A 282 7.64 -11.04 21.22
C ASP A 282 7.34 -9.54 21.23
N GLU A 283 8.03 -8.78 20.40
CA GLU A 283 7.73 -7.38 20.17
C GLU A 283 6.34 -7.19 19.52
N ALA A 284 6.01 -8.01 18.52
CA ALA A 284 4.68 -8.00 17.91
C ALA A 284 3.56 -8.24 18.92
N ARG A 285 3.73 -9.25 19.82
CA ARG A 285 2.76 -9.53 20.90
C ARG A 285 2.58 -8.33 21.82
N ARG A 286 3.68 -7.65 22.20
CA ARG A 286 3.62 -6.46 23.06
C ARG A 286 2.88 -5.32 22.36
N VAL A 287 3.24 -5.01 21.12
CA VAL A 287 2.59 -3.94 20.35
C VAL A 287 1.11 -4.22 20.15
N HIS A 288 0.73 -5.47 19.86
CA HIS A 288 -0.67 -5.83 19.72
C HIS A 288 -1.44 -5.69 21.06
N ALA A 289 -0.84 -6.09 22.19
CA ALA A 289 -1.45 -5.91 23.49
C ALA A 289 -1.65 -4.42 23.84
N GLU A 290 -0.64 -3.56 23.59
CA GLU A 290 -0.75 -2.10 23.78
C GLU A 290 -1.87 -1.50 22.94
N LEU A 291 -2.05 -1.93 21.69
CA LEU A 291 -3.15 -1.49 20.83
C LEU A 291 -4.52 -1.86 21.42
N GLN A 292 -4.67 -3.10 21.91
CA GLN A 292 -5.93 -3.57 22.51
C GLN A 292 -6.28 -2.85 23.80
N ASP A 293 -5.28 -2.49 24.62
CA ASP A 293 -5.50 -1.74 25.87
C ASP A 293 -5.84 -0.26 25.59
N GLY A 294 -5.23 0.33 24.56
CA GLY A 294 -5.50 1.71 24.15
C GLY A 294 -6.84 1.90 23.41
N ALA A 295 -7.42 0.83 22.89
CA ALA A 295 -8.72 0.83 22.22
C ALA A 295 -9.91 0.71 23.20
N ARG A 296 -9.67 0.42 24.48
CA ARG A 296 -10.67 0.36 25.56
C ARG A 296 -10.88 1.72 26.18
#